data_9ca170aa4c6679419c1d80ff99821a4b
#
_entry.id   9ca170aa4c6679419c1d80ff99821a4b
#
_cell.length_a   1.000
_cell.length_b   1.000
_cell.length_c   1.000
_cell.angle_alpha   90.00
_cell.angle_beta   90.00
_cell.angle_gamma   90.00
#
_symmetry.space_group_name_H-M   'P 1'
#
loop_
_entity.id
_entity.type
_entity.pdbx_description
1 polymer ?
#
loop_
_entity_poly.entity_id
_entity_poly.type
_entity_poly.pdbx_seq_one_letter_code
_entity_poly.pdbx_strand_id
1 'polypeptide(L)'
;MSLIDRRHALGLLATACILPSRGFATVAPPRSEIREGLAKLFTDDGTAGTFVGYKVEDYLIIASDKTRSGEAKLPASTFKIPNSLIALETGVVEDPDKDVFKWDGVKRPIEAWNKDHTLRSAIAASAVPVYQEIARRIGQERMQKYVDLFEYGNRDIGGGIDQFWLTGNLRIDPVQQVDFVDRLRRGVLPISQRSQELVRDILPVTRAGDAVIRAKSGLLGAERGEPSLGWMVGWAEKGDAHTVFALNMDCTEQRHIADRMTLTQACLREIGAI
;
A
#
# COMPACT_ATOMS: atom_id res chain seq x y z
N MET A 1 51.56 57.04 -36.65
CA MET A 1 52.36 55.83 -36.60
C MET A 1 51.38 54.73 -36.16
N SER A 2 50.91 53.98 -37.18
CA SER A 2 51.27 52.56 -37.47
C SER A 2 50.68 51.61 -36.46
N LEU A 3 49.97 50.57 -36.73
CA LEU A 3 49.82 49.70 -37.93
C LEU A 3 48.48 48.91 -37.80
N ILE A 4 47.94 48.62 -38.89
CA ILE A 4 46.87 47.70 -39.21
C ILE A 4 47.27 46.26 -38.82
N ASP A 5 46.35 45.46 -38.29
CA ASP A 5 46.36 44.04 -38.65
C ASP A 5 44.95 43.46 -38.76
N ARG A 6 44.70 42.88 -39.91
CA ARG A 6 43.45 42.17 -40.31
C ARG A 6 43.64 40.70 -39.96
N ARG A 7 42.72 40.12 -39.18
CA ARG A 7 42.58 38.66 -39.13
C ARG A 7 41.12 38.23 -39.34
N HIS A 8 41.02 37.38 -40.29
CA HIS A 8 39.88 36.81 -40.94
C HIS A 8 38.84 36.21 -39.96
N ALA A 9 37.58 36.57 -40.18
CA ALA A 9 36.43 35.87 -39.67
C ALA A 9 36.21 34.59 -40.47
N LEU A 10 36.44 33.42 -39.88
CA LEU A 10 35.95 32.15 -40.35
C LEU A 10 34.63 31.86 -39.64
N GLY A 11 33.53 31.98 -40.36
CA GLY A 11 32.22 31.58 -39.88
C GLY A 11 32.12 30.04 -39.83
N LEU A 12 31.99 29.51 -38.62
CA LEU A 12 31.50 28.15 -38.43
C LEU A 12 29.97 28.20 -38.35
N LEU A 13 29.33 27.74 -39.39
CA LEU A 13 27.92 27.38 -39.41
C LEU A 13 27.74 26.10 -38.55
N ALA A 14 27.37 26.27 -37.29
CA ALA A 14 26.92 25.17 -36.48
C ALA A 14 25.51 24.78 -36.91
N THR A 15 25.40 23.72 -37.68
CA THR A 15 24.12 23.07 -37.98
C THR A 15 23.60 22.43 -36.70
N ALA A 16 22.69 23.10 -36.05
CA ALA A 16 21.97 22.55 -34.91
C ALA A 16 21.05 21.42 -35.43
N CYS A 17 21.44 20.16 -35.22
CA CYS A 17 20.54 19.02 -35.36
C CYS A 17 19.48 19.13 -34.28
N ILE A 18 18.31 19.64 -34.65
CA ILE A 18 17.11 19.55 -33.81
C ILE A 18 16.67 18.08 -33.88
N LEU A 19 17.08 17.30 -32.87
CA LEU A 19 16.50 15.99 -32.63
C LEU A 19 15.04 16.22 -32.24
N PRO A 20 14.07 15.55 -32.87
CA PRO A 20 12.69 15.64 -32.45
C PRO A 20 12.60 15.13 -30.98
N SER A 21 12.22 15.99 -30.06
CA SER A 21 11.84 15.60 -28.71
C SER A 21 10.70 14.60 -28.87
N ARG A 22 10.96 13.32 -28.56
CA ARG A 22 9.91 12.34 -28.39
C ARG A 22 9.03 12.86 -27.27
N GLY A 23 7.90 13.46 -27.62
CA GLY A 23 6.87 13.81 -26.66
C GLY A 23 6.50 12.55 -25.91
N PHE A 24 6.77 12.50 -24.62
CA PHE A 24 6.18 11.49 -23.76
C PHE A 24 4.67 11.70 -23.85
N ALA A 25 3.97 10.75 -24.44
CA ALA A 25 2.52 10.75 -24.40
C ALA A 25 2.12 10.71 -22.92
N THR A 26 1.56 11.80 -22.43
CA THR A 26 1.00 11.84 -21.08
C THR A 26 -0.20 10.90 -21.09
N VAL A 27 -0.09 9.77 -20.40
CA VAL A 27 -1.22 8.88 -20.21
C VAL A 27 -2.26 9.66 -19.42
N ALA A 28 -3.48 9.76 -19.95
CA ALA A 28 -4.56 10.43 -19.22
C ALA A 28 -4.80 9.72 -17.87
N PRO A 29 -5.16 10.43 -16.80
CA PRO A 29 -5.49 9.80 -15.52
C PRO A 29 -6.70 8.87 -15.68
N PRO A 30 -6.84 7.84 -14.82
CA PRO A 30 -8.01 6.98 -14.85
C PRO A 30 -9.30 7.78 -14.64
N ARG A 31 -10.37 7.32 -15.28
CA ARG A 31 -11.71 7.86 -15.00
C ARG A 31 -12.08 7.57 -13.55
N SER A 32 -12.90 8.42 -12.95
CA SER A 32 -13.38 8.21 -11.58
C SER A 32 -14.88 8.41 -11.49
N GLU A 33 -15.54 7.58 -10.68
CA GLU A 33 -16.96 7.72 -10.36
C GLU A 33 -17.22 7.48 -8.87
N ILE A 34 -18.27 8.11 -8.36
CA ILE A 34 -18.82 7.80 -7.03
C ILE A 34 -20.03 6.89 -7.24
N ARG A 35 -20.07 5.78 -6.50
CA ARG A 35 -21.14 4.79 -6.57
C ARG A 35 -21.87 4.72 -5.23
N GLU A 36 -23.08 5.28 -5.17
CA GLU A 36 -23.88 5.36 -3.94
C GLU A 36 -24.22 3.98 -3.34
N GLY A 37 -24.37 2.95 -4.18
CA GLY A 37 -24.60 1.57 -3.71
C GLY A 37 -23.49 1.07 -2.79
N LEU A 38 -22.25 1.49 -2.98
CA LEU A 38 -21.14 1.17 -2.09
C LEU A 38 -21.30 1.82 -0.71
N ALA A 39 -21.71 3.09 -0.65
CA ALA A 39 -21.93 3.78 0.62
C ALA A 39 -23.04 3.10 1.44
N LYS A 40 -24.10 2.62 0.74
CA LYS A 40 -25.20 1.90 1.35
C LYS A 40 -24.75 0.61 2.06
N LEU A 41 -23.76 -0.11 1.54
CA LEU A 41 -23.24 -1.32 2.17
C LEU A 41 -22.69 -1.05 3.58
N PHE A 42 -22.05 0.10 3.80
CA PHE A 42 -21.57 0.47 5.14
C PHE A 42 -22.72 0.84 6.08
N THR A 43 -23.69 1.61 5.61
CA THR A 43 -24.85 2.00 6.45
C THR A 43 -25.74 0.81 6.79
N ASP A 44 -25.94 -0.13 5.87
CA ASP A 44 -26.67 -1.38 6.11
C ASP A 44 -25.97 -2.28 7.15
N ASP A 45 -24.62 -2.23 7.18
CA ASP A 45 -23.81 -2.93 8.19
C ASP A 45 -23.73 -2.18 9.54
N GLY A 46 -24.37 -1.01 9.66
CA GLY A 46 -24.38 -0.20 10.89
C GLY A 46 -23.04 0.47 11.19
N THR A 47 -22.25 0.76 10.19
CA THR A 47 -20.94 1.42 10.32
C THR A 47 -20.79 2.59 9.35
N ALA A 48 -19.74 3.40 9.56
CA ALA A 48 -19.25 4.36 8.59
C ALA A 48 -17.94 3.85 7.97
N GLY A 49 -17.76 4.08 6.69
CA GLY A 49 -16.57 3.60 5.98
C GLY A 49 -16.48 4.12 4.57
N THR A 50 -15.41 3.77 3.89
CA THR A 50 -15.23 4.01 2.47
C THR A 50 -14.56 2.83 1.80
N PHE A 51 -14.89 2.63 0.54
CA PHE A 51 -14.26 1.69 -0.36
C PHE A 51 -13.80 2.42 -1.62
N VAL A 52 -12.57 2.14 -2.04
CA VAL A 52 -12.02 2.58 -3.32
C VAL A 52 -11.59 1.32 -4.09
N GLY A 53 -12.10 1.14 -5.28
CA GLY A 53 -11.73 0.06 -6.21
C GLY A 53 -11.18 0.66 -7.51
N TYR A 54 -10.05 0.14 -7.98
CA TYR A 54 -9.48 0.45 -9.29
C TYR A 54 -9.62 -0.77 -10.20
N LYS A 55 -10.55 -0.72 -11.15
CA LYS A 55 -10.70 -1.71 -12.22
C LYS A 55 -9.66 -1.44 -13.28
N VAL A 56 -8.64 -2.28 -13.33
CA VAL A 56 -7.41 -2.03 -14.09
C VAL A 56 -7.70 -2.00 -15.58
N GLU A 57 -8.41 -2.99 -16.09
CA GLU A 57 -8.71 -3.16 -17.53
C GLU A 57 -9.68 -2.07 -18.04
N ASP A 58 -10.56 -1.57 -17.18
CA ASP A 58 -11.50 -0.49 -17.49
C ASP A 58 -10.86 0.91 -17.33
N TYR A 59 -9.66 0.98 -16.73
CA TYR A 59 -8.98 2.22 -16.34
C TYR A 59 -9.91 3.15 -15.55
N LEU A 60 -10.57 2.57 -14.52
CA LEU A 60 -11.67 3.19 -13.79
C LEU A 60 -11.50 3.05 -12.27
N ILE A 61 -11.49 4.18 -11.57
CA ILE A 61 -11.57 4.25 -10.12
C ILE A 61 -13.03 4.44 -9.71
N ILE A 62 -13.50 3.60 -8.80
CA ILE A 62 -14.85 3.65 -8.23
C ILE A 62 -14.70 3.84 -6.72
N ALA A 63 -15.36 4.86 -6.15
CA ALA A 63 -15.34 5.11 -4.72
C ALA A 63 -16.75 5.20 -4.14
N SER A 64 -16.91 4.86 -2.87
CA SER A 64 -18.19 4.99 -2.16
C SER A 64 -18.55 6.43 -1.84
N ASP A 65 -17.55 7.28 -1.60
CA ASP A 65 -17.68 8.71 -1.38
C ASP A 65 -16.36 9.43 -1.70
N LYS A 66 -16.45 10.75 -1.93
CA LYS A 66 -15.31 11.57 -2.31
C LYS A 66 -14.47 12.02 -1.09
N THR A 67 -15.13 12.26 0.04
CA THR A 67 -14.49 12.88 1.20
C THR A 67 -13.59 11.88 1.91
N ARG A 68 -14.17 10.81 2.45
CA ARG A 68 -13.43 9.82 3.23
C ARG A 68 -12.41 9.04 2.39
N SER A 69 -12.63 8.90 1.08
CA SER A 69 -11.65 8.26 0.18
C SER A 69 -10.33 9.02 0.08
N GLY A 70 -10.34 10.35 0.34
CA GLY A 70 -9.15 11.21 0.42
C GLY A 70 -8.69 11.53 1.85
N GLU A 71 -9.33 10.99 2.89
CA GLU A 71 -8.92 11.23 4.26
C GLU A 71 -7.78 10.31 4.68
N ALA A 72 -6.61 10.92 4.94
CA ALA A 72 -5.44 10.18 5.38
C ALA A 72 -5.57 9.74 6.86
N LYS A 73 -5.41 8.44 7.11
CA LYS A 73 -5.50 7.78 8.41
C LYS A 73 -4.20 7.02 8.72
N LEU A 74 -4.00 6.62 9.98
CA LEU A 74 -2.93 5.68 10.34
C LEU A 74 -3.11 4.36 9.55
N PRO A 75 -2.06 3.84 8.90
CA PRO A 75 -2.17 2.61 8.11
C PRO A 75 -2.35 1.34 8.94
N ALA A 76 -2.02 1.37 10.21
CA ALA A 76 -2.03 0.18 11.06
C ALA A 76 -1.26 -0.99 10.42
N SER A 77 -1.82 -2.20 10.49
CA SER A 77 -1.16 -3.39 9.96
C SER A 77 -1.13 -3.49 8.42
N THR A 78 -1.70 -2.54 7.67
CA THR A 78 -1.49 -2.48 6.22
C THR A 78 -0.04 -2.07 5.89
N PHE A 79 0.62 -1.31 6.79
CA PHE A 79 2.05 -0.98 6.66
C PHE A 79 2.97 -2.22 6.67
N LYS A 80 2.48 -3.39 7.08
CA LYS A 80 3.25 -4.64 6.97
C LYS A 80 3.63 -5.00 5.53
N ILE A 81 2.87 -4.50 4.53
CA ILE A 81 3.22 -4.69 3.11
C ILE A 81 4.53 -3.94 2.79
N PRO A 82 4.63 -2.60 2.92
CA PRO A 82 5.88 -1.90 2.65
C PRO A 82 7.01 -2.32 3.61
N ASN A 83 6.72 -2.61 4.89
CA ASN A 83 7.72 -3.08 5.83
C ASN A 83 8.35 -4.41 5.39
N SER A 84 7.56 -5.36 4.86
CA SER A 84 8.08 -6.63 4.29
C SER A 84 8.95 -6.39 3.05
N LEU A 85 8.53 -5.48 2.16
CA LEU A 85 9.32 -5.10 0.99
C LEU A 85 10.70 -4.55 1.41
N ILE A 86 10.71 -3.65 2.39
CA ILE A 86 11.93 -3.04 2.91
C ILE A 86 12.82 -4.08 3.61
N ALA A 87 12.22 -4.98 4.39
CA ALA A 87 12.95 -6.05 5.07
C ALA A 87 13.70 -6.96 4.08
N LEU A 88 13.03 -7.37 3.00
CA LEU A 88 13.63 -8.21 1.96
C LEU A 88 14.67 -7.44 1.13
N GLU A 89 14.38 -6.19 0.77
CA GLU A 89 15.27 -5.36 -0.04
C GLU A 89 16.56 -4.96 0.69
N THR A 90 16.48 -4.82 2.01
CA THR A 90 17.63 -4.46 2.86
C THR A 90 18.40 -5.67 3.41
N GLY A 91 17.97 -6.90 3.10
CA GLY A 91 18.56 -8.14 3.61
C GLY A 91 18.34 -8.37 5.11
N VAL A 92 17.41 -7.66 5.74
CA VAL A 92 16.97 -7.95 7.14
C VAL A 92 16.23 -9.29 7.19
N VAL A 93 15.58 -9.64 6.09
CA VAL A 93 15.04 -10.97 5.80
C VAL A 93 15.58 -11.42 4.44
N GLU A 94 16.20 -12.58 4.38
CA GLU A 94 16.68 -13.18 3.14
C GLU A 94 15.66 -14.14 2.52
N ASP A 95 15.02 -14.97 3.38
CA ASP A 95 14.02 -15.95 2.96
C ASP A 95 12.77 -15.83 3.84
N PRO A 96 11.60 -15.48 3.26
CA PRO A 96 10.37 -15.25 4.03
C PRO A 96 9.81 -16.50 4.70
N ASP A 97 10.31 -17.69 4.35
CA ASP A 97 9.85 -18.97 4.88
C ASP A 97 10.83 -19.62 5.87
N LYS A 98 12.10 -19.20 5.85
CA LYS A 98 13.16 -19.82 6.67
C LYS A 98 13.68 -18.93 7.78
N ASP A 99 13.71 -17.61 7.57
CA ASP A 99 14.22 -16.67 8.57
C ASP A 99 13.25 -16.57 9.74
N VAL A 100 13.68 -17.06 10.89
CA VAL A 100 12.81 -17.19 12.08
C VAL A 100 13.06 -16.04 13.05
N PHE A 101 11.98 -15.34 13.35
CA PHE A 101 11.86 -14.41 14.48
C PHE A 101 11.38 -15.18 15.70
N LYS A 102 12.28 -15.32 16.68
CA LYS A 102 11.97 -16.05 17.91
C LYS A 102 10.97 -15.27 18.76
N TRP A 103 10.03 -15.98 19.35
CA TRP A 103 9.14 -15.42 20.36
C TRP A 103 9.96 -14.94 21.55
N ASP A 104 9.67 -13.74 22.02
CA ASP A 104 10.35 -13.09 23.16
C ASP A 104 9.89 -13.60 24.54
N GLY A 105 9.01 -14.59 24.58
CA GLY A 105 8.46 -15.16 25.82
C GLY A 105 7.34 -14.29 26.47
N VAL A 106 7.06 -13.11 25.93
CA VAL A 106 6.02 -12.23 26.45
C VAL A 106 4.65 -12.69 25.96
N LYS A 107 3.79 -13.13 26.87
CA LYS A 107 2.42 -13.53 26.55
C LYS A 107 1.54 -12.32 26.26
N ARG A 108 1.01 -12.28 25.04
CA ARG A 108 0.12 -11.24 24.54
C ARG A 108 -1.31 -11.75 24.39
N PRO A 109 -2.34 -10.87 24.39
CA PRO A 109 -3.75 -11.28 24.27
C PRO A 109 -4.07 -12.04 22.96
N ILE A 110 -3.33 -11.75 21.88
CA ILE A 110 -3.51 -12.45 20.60
C ILE A 110 -2.62 -13.69 20.60
N GLU A 111 -3.22 -14.86 20.79
CA GLU A 111 -2.50 -16.13 20.96
C GLU A 111 -1.60 -16.45 19.76
N ALA A 112 -2.02 -16.11 18.55
CA ALA A 112 -1.24 -16.30 17.33
C ALA A 112 0.11 -15.56 17.34
N TRP A 113 0.34 -14.59 18.23
CA TRP A 113 1.60 -13.86 18.36
C TRP A 113 2.60 -14.50 19.34
N ASN A 114 2.14 -15.47 20.15
CA ASN A 114 2.89 -16.10 21.23
C ASN A 114 3.66 -17.33 20.75
N LYS A 115 4.38 -17.21 19.67
CA LYS A 115 5.20 -18.26 19.06
C LYS A 115 6.23 -17.69 18.11
N ASP A 116 7.16 -18.52 17.67
CA ASP A 116 8.12 -18.19 16.60
C ASP A 116 7.39 -17.93 15.27
N HIS A 117 7.90 -16.98 14.49
CA HIS A 117 7.36 -16.63 13.19
C HIS A 117 8.43 -16.53 12.11
N THR A 118 8.10 -16.92 10.91
CA THR A 118 8.74 -16.45 9.67
C THR A 118 8.04 -15.20 9.16
N LEU A 119 8.58 -14.52 8.14
CA LEU A 119 7.92 -13.35 7.57
C LEU A 119 6.51 -13.71 7.04
N ARG A 120 6.38 -14.86 6.33
CA ARG A 120 5.08 -15.37 5.84
C ARG A 120 4.08 -15.59 6.98
N SER A 121 4.48 -16.28 8.03
CA SER A 121 3.56 -16.52 9.14
C SER A 121 3.24 -15.25 9.94
N ALA A 122 4.19 -14.31 10.03
CA ALA A 122 4.01 -13.03 10.71
C ALA A 122 3.01 -12.11 9.97
N ILE A 123 3.07 -12.03 8.63
CA ILE A 123 2.11 -11.22 7.87
C ILE A 123 0.70 -11.83 7.96
N ALA A 124 0.58 -13.15 7.90
CA ALA A 124 -0.69 -13.86 8.03
C ALA A 124 -1.33 -13.66 9.41
N ALA A 125 -0.55 -13.82 10.50
CA ALA A 125 -0.99 -13.58 11.87
C ALA A 125 -1.10 -12.09 12.22
N SER A 126 -0.67 -11.20 11.34
CA SER A 126 -0.54 -9.77 11.63
C SER A 126 0.28 -9.47 12.89
N ALA A 127 1.36 -10.26 13.15
CA ALA A 127 2.16 -10.23 14.36
C ALA A 127 2.90 -8.89 14.51
N VAL A 128 2.34 -7.97 15.32
CA VAL A 128 2.93 -6.64 15.56
C VAL A 128 4.34 -6.74 16.15
N PRO A 129 4.62 -7.60 17.15
CA PRO A 129 5.96 -7.66 17.76
C PRO A 129 7.07 -7.99 16.77
N VAL A 130 6.78 -8.90 15.82
CA VAL A 130 7.74 -9.29 14.76
C VAL A 130 8.03 -8.10 13.84
N TYR A 131 7.00 -7.36 13.42
CA TYR A 131 7.17 -6.21 12.54
C TYR A 131 7.82 -5.00 13.22
N GLN A 132 7.66 -4.88 14.53
CA GLN A 132 8.41 -3.92 15.35
C GLN A 132 9.90 -4.27 15.38
N GLU A 133 10.22 -5.55 15.56
CA GLU A 133 11.60 -6.01 15.51
C GLU A 133 12.22 -5.82 14.12
N ILE A 134 11.51 -6.17 13.06
CA ILE A 134 11.92 -5.91 11.67
C ILE A 134 12.23 -4.43 11.47
N ALA A 135 11.33 -3.54 11.88
CA ALA A 135 11.53 -2.10 11.75
C ALA A 135 12.77 -1.60 12.51
N ARG A 136 13.01 -2.08 13.72
CA ARG A 136 14.24 -1.78 14.48
C ARG A 136 15.50 -2.27 13.78
N ARG A 137 15.49 -3.49 13.18
CA ARG A 137 16.61 -4.04 12.39
C ARG A 137 16.86 -3.27 11.09
N ILE A 138 15.79 -2.79 10.42
CA ILE A 138 15.90 -1.91 9.26
C ILE A 138 16.57 -0.58 9.67
N GLY A 139 16.14 0.02 10.77
CA GLY A 139 16.63 1.29 11.29
C GLY A 139 16.03 2.51 10.59
N GLN A 140 16.11 3.67 11.26
CA GLN A 140 15.43 4.90 10.90
C GLN A 140 15.79 5.38 9.48
N GLU A 141 17.08 5.43 9.15
CA GLU A 141 17.57 5.96 7.88
C GLU A 141 17.07 5.14 6.68
N ARG A 142 17.23 3.80 6.73
CA ARG A 142 16.78 2.93 5.64
C ARG A 142 15.26 2.93 5.53
N MET A 143 14.55 2.91 6.67
CA MET A 143 13.09 2.97 6.66
C MET A 143 12.59 4.25 5.98
N GLN A 144 13.12 5.42 6.35
CA GLN A 144 12.74 6.71 5.74
C GLN A 144 13.03 6.71 4.24
N LYS A 145 14.24 6.29 3.85
CA LYS A 145 14.63 6.19 2.43
C LYS A 145 13.61 5.43 1.59
N TYR A 146 13.16 4.27 2.04
CA TYR A 146 12.23 3.46 1.26
C TYR A 146 10.79 3.95 1.35
N VAL A 147 10.36 4.51 2.48
CA VAL A 147 9.05 5.16 2.59
C VAL A 147 8.95 6.34 1.63
N ASP A 148 10.03 7.14 1.49
CA ASP A 148 10.12 8.21 0.50
C ASP A 148 10.12 7.68 -0.93
N LEU A 149 10.91 6.64 -1.19
CA LEU A 149 11.04 6.00 -2.51
C LEU A 149 9.71 5.38 -2.98
N PHE A 150 8.92 4.84 -2.07
CA PHE A 150 7.58 4.31 -2.35
C PHE A 150 6.53 5.41 -2.47
N GLU A 151 6.84 6.65 -2.09
CA GLU A 151 5.87 7.74 -1.98
C GLU A 151 4.67 7.35 -1.10
N TYR A 152 4.94 6.62 0.00
CA TYR A 152 3.90 6.02 0.82
C TYR A 152 3.26 7.05 1.77
N GLY A 153 2.02 7.45 1.47
CA GLY A 153 1.25 8.40 2.26
C GLY A 153 1.96 9.74 2.44
N ASN A 154 1.92 10.29 3.66
CA ASN A 154 2.60 11.55 4.01
C ASN A 154 4.13 11.41 4.23
N ARG A 155 4.67 10.19 4.17
CA ARG A 155 6.09 9.85 4.34
C ARG A 155 6.69 10.18 5.71
N ASP A 156 5.88 10.57 6.69
CA ASP A 156 6.35 10.94 8.03
C ASP A 156 6.44 9.70 8.92
N ILE A 157 7.66 9.24 9.20
CA ILE A 157 7.94 8.13 10.12
C ILE A 157 8.28 8.60 11.55
N GLY A 158 7.89 9.81 11.92
CA GLY A 158 7.99 10.32 13.29
C GLY A 158 7.08 9.56 14.27
N GLY A 159 7.45 9.62 15.54
CA GLY A 159 6.73 8.93 16.62
C GLY A 159 7.32 7.58 17.03
N GLY A 160 8.53 7.25 16.56
CA GLY A 160 9.28 6.04 16.92
C GLY A 160 9.32 5.01 15.80
N ILE A 161 10.54 4.45 15.58
CA ILE A 161 10.82 3.55 14.45
C ILE A 161 9.92 2.31 14.41
N ASP A 162 9.40 1.86 15.52
CA ASP A 162 8.54 0.70 15.65
C ASP A 162 7.08 1.04 16.01
N GLN A 163 6.71 2.35 15.97
CA GLN A 163 5.39 2.86 16.34
C GLN A 163 4.76 3.77 15.26
N PHE A 164 5.53 4.34 14.34
CA PHE A 164 5.09 5.41 13.44
C PHE A 164 3.85 5.06 12.59
N TRP A 165 3.61 3.78 12.31
CA TRP A 165 2.43 3.29 11.59
C TRP A 165 1.25 2.86 12.49
N LEU A 166 1.45 2.80 13.82
CA LEU A 166 0.47 2.39 14.82
C LEU A 166 -0.09 3.60 15.58
N THR A 167 0.80 4.43 16.14
CA THR A 167 0.47 5.56 17.01
C THR A 167 1.24 6.83 16.66
N GLY A 168 2.18 6.74 15.70
CA GLY A 168 3.00 7.88 15.27
C GLY A 168 2.36 8.72 14.15
N ASN A 169 3.20 9.27 13.28
CA ASN A 169 2.80 10.33 12.35
C ASN A 169 2.41 9.88 10.96
N LEU A 170 2.67 8.62 10.59
CA LEU A 170 2.40 8.15 9.24
C LEU A 170 0.90 8.15 8.94
N ARG A 171 0.52 8.76 7.84
CA ARG A 171 -0.87 8.83 7.35
C ARG A 171 -0.93 8.46 5.89
N ILE A 172 -1.99 7.75 5.49
CA ILE A 172 -2.26 7.38 4.10
C ILE A 172 -3.77 7.31 3.88
N ASP A 173 -4.23 7.77 2.73
CA ASP A 173 -5.64 7.67 2.34
C ASP A 173 -5.91 6.42 1.48
N PRO A 174 -7.18 6.04 1.30
CA PRO A 174 -7.57 4.89 0.49
C PRO A 174 -7.12 4.95 -0.97
N VAL A 175 -7.10 6.12 -1.59
CA VAL A 175 -6.64 6.29 -2.99
C VAL A 175 -5.14 6.03 -3.09
N GLN A 176 -4.35 6.56 -2.15
CA GLN A 176 -2.91 6.30 -2.07
C GLN A 176 -2.60 4.82 -1.77
N GLN A 177 -3.43 4.15 -0.94
CA GLN A 177 -3.29 2.70 -0.72
C GLN A 177 -3.51 1.92 -2.02
N VAL A 178 -4.53 2.28 -2.80
CA VAL A 178 -4.81 1.65 -4.11
C VAL A 178 -3.64 1.85 -5.07
N ASP A 179 -3.10 3.06 -5.17
CA ASP A 179 -1.93 3.34 -6.02
C ASP A 179 -0.71 2.50 -5.61
N PHE A 180 -0.37 2.50 -4.33
CA PHE A 180 0.77 1.73 -3.82
C PHE A 180 0.61 0.22 -4.08
N VAL A 181 -0.58 -0.33 -3.81
CA VAL A 181 -0.87 -1.76 -4.01
C VAL A 181 -0.88 -2.13 -5.50
N ASP A 182 -1.37 -1.25 -6.40
CA ASP A 182 -1.31 -1.49 -7.84
C ASP A 182 0.14 -1.49 -8.35
N ARG A 183 0.98 -0.58 -7.88
CA ARG A 183 2.41 -0.59 -8.22
C ARG A 183 3.11 -1.87 -7.75
N LEU A 184 2.78 -2.38 -6.55
CA LEU A 184 3.27 -3.67 -6.08
C LEU A 184 2.76 -4.82 -6.94
N ARG A 185 1.45 -4.86 -7.24
CA ARG A 185 0.84 -5.90 -8.08
C ARG A 185 1.53 -6.00 -9.43
N ARG A 186 1.81 -4.86 -10.07
CA ARG A 186 2.51 -4.78 -11.36
C ARG A 186 4.02 -5.00 -11.26
N GLY A 187 4.61 -5.02 -10.07
CA GLY A 187 6.05 -5.16 -9.89
C GLY A 187 6.84 -3.93 -10.34
N VAL A 188 6.28 -2.72 -10.25
CA VAL A 188 6.90 -1.47 -10.72
C VAL A 188 7.35 -0.54 -9.60
N LEU A 189 7.32 -0.99 -8.35
CA LEU A 189 7.96 -0.26 -7.27
C LEU A 189 9.48 -0.18 -7.52
N PRO A 190 10.15 0.92 -7.12
CA PRO A 190 11.57 1.16 -7.43
C PRO A 190 12.52 0.35 -6.53
N ILE A 191 12.32 -0.95 -6.47
CA ILE A 191 13.11 -1.95 -5.76
C ILE A 191 13.23 -3.23 -6.60
N SER A 192 13.99 -4.21 -6.12
CA SER A 192 14.20 -5.46 -6.84
C SER A 192 12.89 -6.21 -7.15
N GLN A 193 12.82 -6.88 -8.30
CA GLN A 193 11.68 -7.75 -8.65
C GLN A 193 11.52 -8.86 -7.63
N ARG A 194 12.63 -9.45 -7.16
CA ARG A 194 12.65 -10.49 -6.15
C ARG A 194 11.86 -10.09 -4.90
N SER A 195 12.15 -8.91 -4.32
CA SER A 195 11.45 -8.43 -3.12
C SER A 195 9.95 -8.26 -3.35
N GLN A 196 9.57 -7.74 -4.52
CA GLN A 196 8.16 -7.56 -4.90
C GLN A 196 7.43 -8.89 -5.10
N GLU A 197 8.05 -9.86 -5.78
CA GLU A 197 7.48 -11.20 -6.00
C GLU A 197 7.26 -11.95 -4.68
N LEU A 198 8.27 -11.94 -3.79
CA LEU A 198 8.16 -12.58 -2.49
C LEU A 198 7.05 -11.97 -1.63
N VAL A 199 6.88 -10.64 -1.63
CA VAL A 199 5.79 -10.01 -0.87
C VAL A 199 4.43 -10.33 -1.47
N ARG A 200 4.29 -10.32 -2.80
CA ARG A 200 3.02 -10.76 -3.45
C ARG A 200 2.66 -12.20 -3.08
N ASP A 201 3.66 -13.07 -2.98
CA ASP A 201 3.47 -14.49 -2.66
C ASP A 201 3.06 -14.73 -1.20
N ILE A 202 3.62 -13.98 -0.24
CA ILE A 202 3.30 -14.15 1.19
C ILE A 202 2.03 -13.45 1.65
N LEU A 203 1.40 -12.61 0.81
CA LEU A 203 0.14 -11.96 1.17
C LEU A 203 -0.96 -13.00 1.41
N PRO A 204 -1.77 -12.84 2.48
CA PRO A 204 -2.90 -13.72 2.73
C PRO A 204 -3.87 -13.80 1.55
N VAL A 205 -4.32 -14.99 1.25
CA VAL A 205 -5.21 -15.30 0.12
C VAL A 205 -6.57 -15.75 0.63
N THR A 206 -7.63 -15.20 0.04
CA THR A 206 -9.03 -15.62 0.22
C THR A 206 -9.64 -15.91 -1.15
N ARG A 207 -10.47 -16.95 -1.26
CA ARG A 207 -11.22 -17.26 -2.48
C ARG A 207 -12.67 -16.81 -2.32
N ALA A 208 -13.22 -16.24 -3.39
CA ALA A 208 -14.63 -15.83 -3.49
C ALA A 208 -15.17 -16.32 -4.85
N GLY A 209 -15.76 -17.51 -4.87
CA GLY A 209 -16.10 -18.21 -6.12
C GLY A 209 -14.83 -18.50 -6.93
N ASP A 210 -14.81 -18.04 -8.17
CA ASP A 210 -13.67 -18.14 -9.10
C ASP A 210 -12.63 -17.03 -8.92
N ALA A 211 -12.93 -16.03 -8.09
CA ALA A 211 -11.98 -14.95 -7.80
C ALA A 211 -10.99 -15.30 -6.70
N VAL A 212 -9.75 -14.81 -6.84
CA VAL A 212 -8.68 -14.89 -5.83
C VAL A 212 -8.42 -13.50 -5.30
N ILE A 213 -8.50 -13.32 -3.98
CA ILE A 213 -8.26 -12.06 -3.31
C ILE A 213 -6.97 -12.16 -2.50
N ARG A 214 -6.00 -11.33 -2.78
CA ARG A 214 -4.77 -11.16 -1.97
C ARG A 214 -4.89 -9.86 -1.19
N ALA A 215 -4.90 -9.94 0.14
CA ALA A 215 -5.18 -8.77 0.94
C ALA A 215 -4.50 -8.76 2.30
N LYS A 216 -4.29 -7.57 2.83
CA LYS A 216 -3.81 -7.34 4.19
C LYS A 216 -4.82 -6.50 4.97
N SER A 217 -5.21 -7.01 6.13
CA SER A 217 -6.04 -6.29 7.08
C SER A 217 -5.22 -5.34 7.95
N GLY A 218 -5.86 -4.26 8.42
CA GLY A 218 -5.36 -3.38 9.47
C GLY A 218 -6.42 -3.18 10.54
N LEU A 219 -6.00 -2.93 11.76
CA LEU A 219 -6.86 -2.52 12.88
C LEU A 219 -6.07 -1.61 13.80
N LEU A 220 -6.65 -0.46 14.11
CA LEU A 220 -6.24 0.41 15.21
C LEU A 220 -7.30 0.30 16.31
N GLY A 221 -6.86 0.23 17.55
CA GLY A 221 -7.77 0.29 18.71
C GLY A 221 -8.50 1.63 18.79
N ALA A 222 -9.61 1.65 19.52
CA ALA A 222 -10.32 2.88 19.84
C ALA A 222 -9.44 3.81 20.68
N GLU A 223 -9.35 5.07 20.29
CA GLU A 223 -8.59 6.08 21.01
C GLU A 223 -9.41 7.36 21.16
N ARG A 224 -9.34 8.00 22.32
CA ARG A 224 -9.90 9.34 22.58
C ARG A 224 -11.37 9.53 22.18
N GLY A 225 -12.18 8.47 22.31
CA GLY A 225 -13.60 8.52 21.97
C GLY A 225 -13.92 8.24 20.49
N GLU A 226 -12.89 8.06 19.64
CA GLU A 226 -13.07 7.60 18.28
C GLU A 226 -13.19 6.05 18.24
N PRO A 227 -13.99 5.49 17.33
CA PRO A 227 -14.09 4.05 17.17
C PRO A 227 -12.77 3.46 16.65
N SER A 228 -12.60 2.15 16.86
CA SER A 228 -11.50 1.44 16.21
C SER A 228 -11.57 1.58 14.70
N LEU A 229 -10.43 1.79 14.04
CA LEU A 229 -10.34 1.90 12.57
C LEU A 229 -9.92 0.57 11.96
N GLY A 230 -10.78 -0.01 11.13
CA GLY A 230 -10.49 -1.20 10.33
C GLY A 230 -10.01 -0.86 8.92
N TRP A 231 -9.03 -1.61 8.39
CA TRP A 231 -8.57 -1.56 7.02
C TRP A 231 -8.62 -2.93 6.35
N MET A 232 -8.82 -2.92 5.04
CA MET A 232 -8.56 -4.05 4.15
C MET A 232 -8.03 -3.51 2.82
N VAL A 233 -6.80 -3.87 2.45
CA VAL A 233 -6.16 -3.41 1.21
C VAL A 233 -5.60 -4.60 0.43
N GLY A 234 -5.68 -4.56 -0.89
CA GLY A 234 -5.23 -5.67 -1.73
C GLY A 234 -5.75 -5.59 -3.15
N TRP A 235 -5.81 -6.75 -3.80
CA TRP A 235 -6.40 -6.87 -5.12
C TRP A 235 -7.16 -8.20 -5.28
N ALA A 236 -8.14 -8.20 -6.16
CA ALA A 236 -8.88 -9.36 -6.62
C ALA A 236 -8.50 -9.69 -8.06
N GLU A 237 -8.38 -10.96 -8.36
CA GLU A 237 -8.12 -11.55 -9.68
C GLU A 237 -9.29 -12.45 -10.05
N LYS A 238 -9.93 -12.22 -11.22
CA LYS A 238 -10.99 -13.06 -11.77
C LYS A 238 -10.76 -13.25 -13.26
N GLY A 239 -10.28 -14.43 -13.65
CA GLY A 239 -9.73 -14.62 -14.99
C GLY A 239 -8.57 -13.64 -15.25
N ASP A 240 -8.66 -12.89 -16.34
CA ASP A 240 -7.66 -11.86 -16.70
C ASP A 240 -7.97 -10.47 -16.10
N ALA A 241 -9.10 -10.34 -15.39
CA ALA A 241 -9.50 -9.06 -14.79
C ALA A 241 -8.89 -8.86 -13.40
N HIS A 242 -8.42 -7.64 -13.15
CA HIS A 242 -7.82 -7.25 -11.88
C HIS A 242 -8.55 -6.04 -11.29
N THR A 243 -8.83 -6.10 -10.00
CA THR A 243 -9.35 -4.95 -9.27
C THR A 243 -8.53 -4.74 -8.01
N VAL A 244 -7.83 -3.62 -7.94
CA VAL A 244 -7.10 -3.20 -6.73
C VAL A 244 -8.04 -2.43 -5.83
N PHE A 245 -7.95 -2.63 -4.52
CA PHE A 245 -8.90 -2.00 -3.60
C PHE A 245 -8.28 -1.59 -2.27
N ALA A 246 -8.92 -0.60 -1.67
CA ALA A 246 -8.74 -0.21 -0.28
C ALA A 246 -10.11 0.06 0.36
N LEU A 247 -10.34 -0.54 1.51
CA LEU A 247 -11.47 -0.27 2.40
C LEU A 247 -10.95 0.25 3.72
N ASN A 248 -11.56 1.30 4.26
CA ASN A 248 -11.49 1.59 5.68
C ASN A 248 -12.89 1.75 6.27
N MET A 249 -13.05 1.39 7.55
CA MET A 249 -14.32 1.45 8.24
C MET A 249 -14.15 1.67 9.74
N ASP A 250 -15.16 2.24 10.37
CA ASP A 250 -15.22 2.37 11.81
C ASP A 250 -15.69 1.04 12.42
N CYS A 251 -14.88 0.45 13.28
CA CYS A 251 -15.25 -0.77 13.98
C CYS A 251 -15.92 -0.40 15.33
N THR A 252 -17.20 -0.09 15.28
CA THR A 252 -18.01 0.28 16.47
C THR A 252 -18.48 -0.94 17.26
N GLU A 253 -18.50 -2.11 16.62
CA GLU A 253 -18.85 -3.40 17.22
C GLU A 253 -17.75 -4.43 16.99
N GLN A 254 -17.66 -5.43 17.87
CA GLN A 254 -16.66 -6.50 17.76
C GLN A 254 -16.77 -7.27 16.44
N ARG A 255 -17.99 -7.47 15.90
CA ARG A 255 -18.20 -8.14 14.62
C ARG A 255 -17.55 -7.42 13.45
N HIS A 256 -17.53 -6.07 13.42
CA HIS A 256 -16.91 -5.28 12.36
C HIS A 256 -15.44 -5.62 12.15
N ILE A 257 -14.75 -6.06 13.24
CA ILE A 257 -13.34 -6.48 13.14
C ILE A 257 -13.21 -7.75 12.29
N ALA A 258 -14.15 -8.70 12.45
CA ALA A 258 -14.19 -9.92 11.64
C ALA A 258 -14.72 -9.65 10.21
N ASP A 259 -15.72 -8.77 10.09
CA ASP A 259 -16.50 -8.58 8.87
C ASP A 259 -15.80 -7.73 7.78
N ARG A 260 -14.61 -7.17 8.07
CA ARG A 260 -13.86 -6.36 7.07
C ARG A 260 -13.72 -7.04 5.71
N MET A 261 -13.41 -8.34 5.68
CA MET A 261 -13.31 -9.09 4.43
C MET A 261 -14.68 -9.35 3.79
N THR A 262 -15.69 -9.63 4.59
CA THR A 262 -17.08 -9.83 4.14
C THR A 262 -17.61 -8.58 3.45
N LEU A 263 -17.41 -7.40 4.09
CA LEU A 263 -17.81 -6.12 3.52
C LEU A 263 -16.98 -5.76 2.28
N THR A 264 -15.66 -6.06 2.28
CA THR A 264 -14.82 -5.90 1.10
C THR A 264 -15.35 -6.73 -0.07
N GLN A 265 -15.72 -7.99 0.16
CA GLN A 265 -16.29 -8.83 -0.88
C GLN A 265 -17.67 -8.33 -1.38
N ALA A 266 -18.49 -7.77 -0.48
CA ALA A 266 -19.74 -7.13 -0.87
C ALA A 266 -19.49 -5.92 -1.79
N CYS A 267 -18.52 -5.06 -1.45
CA CYS A 267 -18.11 -3.96 -2.30
C CYS A 267 -17.57 -4.43 -3.67
N LEU A 268 -16.73 -5.47 -3.67
CA LEU A 268 -16.18 -6.03 -4.92
C LEU A 268 -17.28 -6.61 -5.82
N ARG A 269 -18.32 -7.25 -5.24
CA ARG A 269 -19.50 -7.71 -6.01
C ARG A 269 -20.31 -6.54 -6.57
N GLU A 270 -20.54 -5.50 -5.76
CA GLU A 270 -21.30 -4.31 -6.18
C GLU A 270 -20.66 -3.62 -7.40
N ILE A 271 -19.34 -3.66 -7.52
CA ILE A 271 -18.63 -3.11 -8.70
C ILE A 271 -18.39 -4.15 -9.81
N GLY A 272 -18.87 -5.38 -9.65
CA GLY A 272 -18.69 -6.46 -10.63
C GLY A 272 -17.26 -6.95 -10.78
N ALA A 273 -16.47 -6.93 -9.68
CA ALA A 273 -15.08 -7.37 -9.67
C ALA A 273 -14.92 -8.86 -9.31
N ILE A 274 -15.88 -9.44 -8.59
CA ILE A 274 -15.91 -10.87 -8.20
C ILE A 274 -17.30 -11.44 -8.37
#